data_12dbcec1e18debdb5830be72ce72ee38
#
_entry.id   12dbcec1e18debdb5830be72ce72ee38
#
_cell.length_a   1.000
_cell.length_b   1.000
_cell.length_c   1.000
_cell.angle_alpha   90.00
_cell.angle_beta   90.00
_cell.angle_gamma   90.00
#
_symmetry.space_group_name_H-M   'P 1'
#
loop_
_entity.id
_entity.type
_entity.pdbx_description
1 polymer ?
#
loop_
_entity_poly.entity_id
_entity_poly.type
_entity_poly.pdbx_seq_one_letter_code
_entity_poly.pdbx_strand_id
1 'polypeptide(L)'
;ETYRDDWEPLIKEIILEINQFFLTGEITGSTLGEIISDSVVATIITRNKGIVADFLAHNVIRDTIMGAFINVWWDELGNEFAKDEPNKFNAYAKTIILNWTNRIIFAHLIKRYHNAANKISEINIETTPNQANDIFQEITNACDFFNIFSSLDYNACLPENTWSELIELNDFLEENGISEIEQ
;
A
#
# COMPACT_ATOMS: atom_id res chain seq x y z
N GLU A 1 -19.90 -6.69 22.52
CA GLU A 1 -18.99 -6.97 23.65
C GLU A 1 -17.76 -7.81 23.25
N THR A 2 -17.82 -8.61 22.19
CA THR A 2 -16.74 -9.50 21.72
C THR A 2 -15.57 -8.79 21.01
N TYR A 3 -15.79 -7.59 20.46
CA TYR A 3 -14.75 -6.87 19.70
C TYR A 3 -13.66 -6.21 20.58
N ARG A 4 -13.94 -5.94 21.84
CA ARG A 4 -13.02 -5.19 22.71
C ARG A 4 -11.84 -6.05 23.21
N ASP A 5 -12.07 -7.34 23.37
CA ASP A 5 -11.07 -8.26 23.94
C ASP A 5 -9.99 -8.64 22.91
N ASP A 6 -10.30 -8.53 21.60
CA ASP A 6 -9.36 -8.86 20.53
C ASP A 6 -8.39 -7.71 20.21
N TRP A 7 -8.77 -6.46 20.51
CA TRP A 7 -7.94 -5.28 20.25
C TRP A 7 -6.88 -5.02 21.32
N GLU A 8 -7.13 -5.44 22.55
CA GLU A 8 -6.21 -5.17 23.66
C GLU A 8 -4.82 -5.81 23.48
N PRO A 9 -4.69 -7.07 23.04
CA PRO A 9 -3.40 -7.66 22.72
C PRO A 9 -2.67 -6.92 21.59
N LEU A 10 -3.36 -6.61 20.50
CA LEU A 10 -2.80 -5.90 19.36
C LEU A 10 -2.32 -4.50 19.74
N ILE A 11 -3.12 -3.74 20.49
CA ILE A 11 -2.73 -2.40 20.97
C ILE A 11 -1.52 -2.48 21.89
N LYS A 12 -1.45 -3.49 22.77
CA LYS A 12 -0.29 -3.70 23.65
C LYS A 12 0.97 -4.00 22.86
N GLU A 13 0.88 -4.83 21.84
CA GLU A 13 1.99 -5.18 20.96
C GLU A 13 2.50 -3.95 20.20
N ILE A 14 1.61 -3.19 19.57
CA ILE A 14 1.94 -1.93 18.90
C ILE A 14 2.59 -0.92 19.87
N ILE A 15 2.06 -0.77 21.09
CA ILE A 15 2.63 0.14 22.09
C ILE A 15 4.02 -0.33 22.54
N LEU A 16 4.22 -1.64 22.70
CA LEU A 16 5.53 -2.20 23.06
C LEU A 16 6.57 -1.94 21.95
N GLU A 17 6.21 -2.15 20.69
CA GLU A 17 7.08 -1.89 19.56
C GLU A 17 7.42 -0.40 19.41
N ILE A 18 6.42 0.48 19.54
CA ILE A 18 6.64 1.94 19.55
C ILE A 18 7.57 2.35 20.68
N ASN A 19 7.37 1.82 21.91
CA ASN A 19 8.26 2.10 23.03
C ASN A 19 9.68 1.60 22.78
N GLN A 20 9.83 0.41 22.21
CA GLN A 20 11.12 -0.16 21.88
C GLN A 20 11.85 0.66 20.81
N PHE A 21 11.14 1.09 19.78
CA PHE A 21 11.68 2.02 18.78
C PHE A 21 12.19 3.33 19.40
N PHE A 22 11.45 3.93 20.33
CA PHE A 22 11.89 5.13 21.02
C PHE A 22 13.11 4.91 21.93
N LEU A 23 13.30 3.71 22.46
CA LEU A 23 14.42 3.38 23.35
C LEU A 23 15.68 2.96 22.60
N THR A 24 15.55 2.27 21.49
CA THR A 24 16.67 1.64 20.77
C THR A 24 16.96 2.29 19.42
N GLY A 25 16.01 3.02 18.85
CA GLY A 25 16.06 3.48 17.46
C GLY A 25 15.85 2.37 16.43
N GLU A 26 15.62 1.15 16.90
CA GLU A 26 15.40 -0.03 16.06
C GLU A 26 13.98 -0.55 16.25
N ILE A 27 13.32 -0.88 15.16
CA ILE A 27 12.09 -1.67 15.17
C ILE A 27 12.55 -3.12 15.30
N THR A 28 12.57 -3.64 16.53
CA THR A 28 12.98 -5.01 16.75
C THR A 28 11.76 -5.93 16.66
N GLY A 29 11.78 -6.71 15.65
CA GLY A 29 11.13 -8.02 15.63
C GLY A 29 9.64 -7.98 15.52
N SER A 30 9.07 -7.30 14.59
CA SER A 30 7.90 -7.85 14.00
C SER A 30 8.01 -7.79 12.48
N THR A 31 7.58 -8.85 11.96
CA THR A 31 7.35 -9.20 10.59
C THR A 31 6.85 -8.04 9.73
N LEU A 32 6.08 -7.11 10.30
CA LEU A 32 5.58 -5.94 9.59
C LEU A 32 6.71 -4.99 9.20
N GLY A 33 7.68 -4.76 10.08
CA GLY A 33 8.86 -3.96 9.80
C GLY A 33 9.73 -4.61 8.74
N GLU A 34 9.90 -5.92 8.77
CA GLU A 34 10.66 -6.69 7.80
C GLU A 34 9.95 -6.79 6.45
N ILE A 35 8.63 -6.98 6.43
CA ILE A 35 7.84 -6.96 5.19
C ILE A 35 7.88 -5.57 4.52
N ILE A 36 7.77 -4.52 5.32
CA ILE A 36 7.79 -3.14 4.80
C ILE A 36 9.22 -2.70 4.47
N SER A 37 10.23 -3.13 5.25
CA SER A 37 11.58 -2.61 5.09
C SER A 37 12.42 -3.38 4.09
N ASP A 38 12.25 -4.68 3.94
CA ASP A 38 13.41 -5.35 3.40
C ASP A 38 13.27 -6.05 2.06
N SER A 39 12.28 -6.64 1.60
CA SER A 39 12.53 -7.27 0.32
C SER A 39 11.40 -7.14 -0.70
N VAL A 40 10.17 -7.42 -0.31
CA VAL A 40 9.09 -7.53 -1.28
C VAL A 40 8.65 -6.15 -1.75
N VAL A 41 8.30 -5.24 -0.81
CA VAL A 41 7.84 -3.88 -1.15
C VAL A 41 8.94 -3.07 -1.82
N ALA A 42 10.17 -3.11 -1.27
CA ALA A 42 11.32 -2.43 -1.88
C ALA A 42 11.64 -2.98 -3.28
N THR A 43 11.48 -4.28 -3.49
CA THR A 43 11.67 -4.92 -4.80
C THR A 43 10.59 -4.48 -5.79
N ILE A 44 9.32 -4.51 -5.40
CA ILE A 44 8.21 -4.04 -6.25
C ILE A 44 8.41 -2.58 -6.64
N ILE A 45 8.76 -1.71 -5.67
CA ILE A 45 9.04 -0.30 -5.94
C ILE A 45 10.20 -0.14 -6.91
N THR A 46 11.33 -0.81 -6.65
CA THR A 46 12.55 -0.68 -7.46
C THR A 46 12.33 -1.13 -8.90
N ARG A 47 11.59 -2.20 -9.11
CA ARG A 47 11.26 -2.72 -10.44
C ARG A 47 10.29 -1.83 -11.19
N ASN A 48 9.27 -1.33 -10.52
CA ASN A 48 8.11 -0.74 -11.17
C ASN A 48 8.11 0.80 -11.20
N LYS A 49 8.85 1.46 -10.30
CA LYS A 49 8.85 2.93 -10.21
C LYS A 49 9.09 3.62 -11.55
N GLY A 50 10.13 3.20 -12.27
CA GLY A 50 10.45 3.77 -13.59
C GLY A 50 9.38 3.50 -14.64
N ILE A 51 8.85 2.28 -14.66
CA ILE A 51 7.82 1.84 -15.62
C ILE A 51 6.53 2.65 -15.41
N VAL A 52 6.09 2.79 -14.15
CA VAL A 52 4.91 3.59 -13.79
C VAL A 52 5.15 5.07 -14.07
N ALA A 53 6.33 5.60 -13.76
CA ALA A 53 6.68 7.00 -14.03
C ALA A 53 6.61 7.33 -15.52
N ASP A 54 7.17 6.48 -16.38
CA ASP A 54 7.11 6.63 -17.83
C ASP A 54 5.68 6.53 -18.34
N PHE A 55 4.89 5.61 -17.80
CA PHE A 55 3.47 5.45 -18.13
C PHE A 55 2.67 6.71 -17.77
N LEU A 56 2.87 7.27 -16.58
CA LEU A 56 2.26 8.52 -16.15
C LEU A 56 2.68 9.69 -17.03
N ALA A 57 3.97 9.82 -17.32
CA ALA A 57 4.51 10.89 -18.18
C ALA A 57 3.92 10.85 -19.60
N HIS A 58 3.65 9.67 -20.14
CA HIS A 58 2.98 9.52 -21.43
C HIS A 58 1.48 9.86 -21.35
N ASN A 59 0.81 9.46 -20.28
CA ASN A 59 -0.63 9.71 -20.13
C ASN A 59 -0.96 11.19 -19.93
N VAL A 60 -0.16 11.96 -19.22
CA VAL A 60 -0.38 13.41 -19.02
C VAL A 60 -0.35 14.21 -20.33
N ILE A 61 0.25 13.68 -21.40
CA ILE A 61 0.22 14.30 -22.72
C ILE A 61 -1.21 14.29 -23.28
N ARG A 62 -1.99 13.29 -22.95
CA ARG A 62 -3.37 13.08 -23.42
C ARG A 62 -4.41 13.56 -22.40
N ASP A 63 -4.08 13.46 -21.11
CA ASP A 63 -4.91 13.89 -20.00
C ASP A 63 -4.27 15.09 -19.29
N THR A 64 -4.70 16.29 -19.71
CA THR A 64 -4.22 17.56 -19.16
C THR A 64 -4.64 17.78 -17.70
N ILE A 65 -5.74 17.16 -17.27
CA ILE A 65 -6.23 17.25 -15.86
C ILE A 65 -5.29 16.45 -14.96
N MET A 66 -4.92 15.24 -15.36
CA MET A 66 -3.92 14.44 -14.68
C MET A 66 -2.57 15.17 -14.58
N GLY A 67 -2.15 15.81 -15.67
CA GLY A 67 -0.92 16.60 -15.70
C GLY A 67 -0.96 17.78 -14.72
N ALA A 68 -2.07 18.50 -14.68
CA ALA A 68 -2.27 19.59 -13.73
C ALA A 68 -2.29 19.08 -12.28
N PHE A 69 -2.96 17.97 -12.01
CA PHE A 69 -3.00 17.35 -10.70
C PHE A 69 -1.60 16.98 -10.19
N ILE A 70 -0.81 16.26 -11.01
CA ILE A 70 0.54 15.85 -10.62
C ILE A 70 1.44 17.07 -10.36
N ASN A 71 1.26 18.17 -11.12
CA ASN A 71 1.99 19.41 -10.87
C ASN A 71 1.62 20.02 -9.51
N VAL A 72 0.32 20.15 -9.21
CA VAL A 72 -0.15 20.69 -7.91
C VAL A 72 0.34 19.82 -6.77
N TRP A 73 0.20 18.50 -6.88
CA TRP A 73 0.71 17.56 -5.88
C TRP A 73 2.22 17.74 -5.64
N TRP A 74 3.00 17.90 -6.72
CA TRP A 74 4.43 18.13 -6.63
C TRP A 74 4.78 19.48 -6.00
N ASP A 75 4.06 20.53 -6.33
CA ASP A 75 4.28 21.87 -5.78
C ASP A 75 3.96 21.93 -4.28
N GLU A 76 2.99 21.14 -3.82
CA GLU A 76 2.60 21.07 -2.41
C GLU A 76 3.50 20.14 -1.59
N LEU A 77 3.81 18.96 -2.09
CA LEU A 77 4.50 17.88 -1.37
C LEU A 77 5.92 17.60 -1.88
N GLY A 78 6.30 18.14 -3.03
CA GLY A 78 7.58 17.82 -3.67
C GLY A 78 8.81 18.13 -2.83
N ASN A 79 8.72 19.09 -1.91
CA ASN A 79 9.83 19.42 -0.99
C ASN A 79 10.18 18.25 -0.06
N GLU A 80 9.21 17.37 0.25
CA GLU A 80 9.44 16.18 1.07
C GLU A 80 10.19 15.09 0.29
N PHE A 81 9.95 15.02 -1.01
CA PHE A 81 10.49 13.98 -1.89
C PHE A 81 11.72 14.42 -2.68
N ALA A 82 11.86 15.73 -2.98
CA ALA A 82 12.83 16.25 -3.95
C ALA A 82 14.29 15.90 -3.64
N LYS A 83 14.62 15.64 -2.37
CA LYS A 83 15.96 15.23 -1.96
C LYS A 83 16.31 13.83 -2.43
N ASP A 84 15.37 12.91 -2.34
CA ASP A 84 15.56 11.49 -2.63
C ASP A 84 15.06 11.11 -4.02
N GLU A 85 14.08 11.84 -4.52
CA GLU A 85 13.43 11.60 -5.80
C GLU A 85 13.13 12.93 -6.51
N PRO A 86 14.10 13.50 -7.25
CA PRO A 86 13.95 14.82 -7.88
C PRO A 86 13.00 14.86 -9.07
N ASN A 87 12.59 13.71 -9.59
CA ASN A 87 11.64 13.61 -10.69
C ASN A 87 10.22 13.39 -10.15
N LYS A 88 9.31 14.33 -10.43
CA LYS A 88 7.92 14.29 -9.95
C LYS A 88 7.16 13.01 -10.36
N PHE A 89 7.40 12.48 -11.56
CA PHE A 89 6.74 11.26 -12.00
C PHE A 89 7.27 10.04 -11.26
N ASN A 90 8.57 9.96 -11.00
CA ASN A 90 9.15 8.92 -10.17
C ASN A 90 8.63 8.98 -8.72
N ALA A 91 8.55 10.19 -8.16
CA ALA A 91 8.02 10.39 -6.82
C ALA A 91 6.54 9.95 -6.74
N TYR A 92 5.72 10.39 -7.70
CA TYR A 92 4.30 10.04 -7.72
C TYR A 92 4.08 8.54 -8.00
N ALA A 93 4.87 7.94 -8.90
CA ALA A 93 4.86 6.50 -9.15
C ALA A 93 5.18 5.69 -7.89
N LYS A 94 6.22 6.10 -7.16
CA LYS A 94 6.57 5.48 -5.85
C LYS A 94 5.41 5.57 -4.86
N THR A 95 4.75 6.73 -4.79
CA THR A 95 3.61 6.94 -3.90
C THR A 95 2.42 6.05 -4.27
N ILE A 96 2.11 5.89 -5.57
CA ILE A 96 1.07 4.98 -6.05
C ILE A 96 1.38 3.53 -5.65
N ILE A 97 2.60 3.06 -5.92
CA ILE A 97 2.99 1.67 -5.60
C ILE A 97 2.92 1.43 -4.09
N LEU A 98 3.41 2.38 -3.28
CA LEU A 98 3.30 2.30 -1.82
C LEU A 98 1.85 2.29 -1.34
N ASN A 99 0.97 3.09 -1.94
CA ASN A 99 -0.45 3.07 -1.60
C ASN A 99 -1.07 1.68 -1.83
N TRP A 100 -0.83 1.08 -2.99
CA TRP A 100 -1.33 -0.26 -3.29
C TRP A 100 -0.76 -1.33 -2.36
N THR A 101 0.55 -1.38 -2.18
CA THR A 101 1.21 -2.37 -1.32
C THR A 101 0.74 -2.27 0.13
N ASN A 102 0.64 -1.04 0.67
CA ASN A 102 0.15 -0.82 2.03
C ASN A 102 -1.30 -1.27 2.20
N ARG A 103 -2.18 -0.97 1.24
CA ARG A 103 -3.59 -1.38 1.28
C ARG A 103 -3.72 -2.90 1.27
N ILE A 104 -2.99 -3.57 0.39
CA ILE A 104 -2.99 -5.05 0.28
C ILE A 104 -2.49 -5.67 1.59
N ILE A 105 -1.29 -5.28 2.05
CA ILE A 105 -0.70 -5.83 3.28
C ILE A 105 -1.61 -5.59 4.48
N PHE A 106 -2.12 -4.36 4.64
CA PHE A 106 -2.95 -4.04 5.78
C PHE A 106 -4.29 -4.78 5.77
N ALA A 107 -4.90 -4.99 4.60
CA ALA A 107 -6.12 -5.80 4.49
C ALA A 107 -5.88 -7.24 4.98
N HIS A 108 -4.77 -7.86 4.58
CA HIS A 108 -4.39 -9.18 5.07
C HIS A 108 -4.09 -9.21 6.56
N LEU A 109 -3.49 -8.15 7.12
CA LEU A 109 -3.24 -8.03 8.56
C LEU A 109 -4.54 -8.01 9.37
N ILE A 110 -5.51 -7.19 8.97
CA ILE A 110 -6.75 -7.04 9.72
C ILE A 110 -7.78 -8.12 9.43
N LYS A 111 -7.56 -8.97 8.42
CA LYS A 111 -8.44 -10.07 8.03
C LYS A 111 -8.79 -11.01 9.19
N ARG A 112 -7.86 -11.20 10.14
CA ARG A 112 -8.06 -12.02 11.33
C ARG A 112 -9.01 -11.38 12.35
N TYR A 113 -9.13 -10.05 12.31
CA TYR A 113 -9.87 -9.27 13.29
C TYR A 113 -11.15 -8.66 12.72
N HIS A 114 -11.22 -8.53 11.39
CA HIS A 114 -12.32 -7.83 10.73
C HIS A 114 -12.82 -8.60 9.50
N ASN A 115 -14.00 -9.21 9.61
CA ASN A 115 -14.57 -10.04 8.54
C ASN A 115 -14.73 -9.29 7.20
N ALA A 116 -14.94 -7.97 7.24
CA ALA A 116 -15.04 -7.18 6.02
C ALA A 116 -13.75 -7.19 5.19
N ALA A 117 -12.59 -7.31 5.85
CA ALA A 117 -11.31 -7.40 5.17
C ALA A 117 -11.12 -8.72 4.37
N ASN A 118 -11.95 -9.75 4.61
CA ASN A 118 -11.94 -10.97 3.79
C ASN A 118 -12.25 -10.69 2.32
N LYS A 119 -12.85 -9.54 1.99
CA LYS A 119 -13.06 -9.12 0.59
C LYS A 119 -11.77 -8.95 -0.20
N ILE A 120 -10.61 -8.80 0.45
CA ILE A 120 -9.31 -8.78 -0.22
C ILE A 120 -9.08 -10.06 -1.06
N SER A 121 -9.62 -11.20 -0.63
CA SER A 121 -9.55 -12.48 -1.35
C SER A 121 -10.35 -12.51 -2.67
N GLU A 122 -11.20 -11.51 -2.92
CA GLU A 122 -11.90 -11.35 -4.19
C GLU A 122 -11.01 -10.75 -5.29
N ILE A 123 -9.90 -10.09 -4.89
CA ILE A 123 -8.92 -9.53 -5.83
C ILE A 123 -8.07 -10.66 -6.40
N ASN A 124 -8.10 -10.79 -7.72
CA ASN A 124 -7.39 -11.84 -8.47
C ASN A 124 -6.92 -11.30 -9.83
N ILE A 125 -6.32 -12.16 -10.65
CA ILE A 125 -5.72 -11.77 -11.94
C ILE A 125 -6.72 -11.15 -12.94
N GLU A 126 -8.02 -11.41 -12.81
CA GLU A 126 -9.06 -10.83 -13.65
C GLU A 126 -9.54 -9.45 -13.12
N THR A 127 -9.17 -9.11 -11.89
CA THR A 127 -9.58 -7.86 -11.25
C THR A 127 -8.79 -6.68 -11.81
N THR A 128 -9.48 -5.66 -12.29
CA THR A 128 -8.83 -4.40 -12.72
C THR A 128 -8.51 -3.52 -11.51
N PRO A 129 -7.54 -2.56 -11.62
CA PRO A 129 -7.26 -1.61 -10.53
C PRO A 129 -8.50 -0.82 -10.05
N ASN A 130 -9.42 -0.49 -10.95
CA ASN A 130 -10.66 0.19 -10.56
C ASN A 130 -11.59 -0.71 -9.74
N GLN A 131 -11.78 -1.96 -10.15
CA GLN A 131 -12.57 -2.93 -9.38
C GLN A 131 -11.94 -3.21 -8.01
N ALA A 132 -10.61 -3.29 -7.94
CA ALA A 132 -9.92 -3.42 -6.66
C ALA A 132 -10.14 -2.18 -5.76
N ASN A 133 -10.18 -0.96 -6.32
CA ASN A 133 -10.54 0.23 -5.58
C ASN A 133 -11.95 0.14 -4.99
N ASP A 134 -12.92 -0.40 -5.74
CA ASP A 134 -14.29 -0.60 -5.26
C ASP A 134 -14.31 -1.60 -4.08
N ILE A 135 -13.55 -2.71 -4.18
CA ILE A 135 -13.40 -3.68 -3.08
C ILE A 135 -12.80 -3.01 -1.84
N PHE A 136 -11.71 -2.24 -2.00
CA PHE A 136 -11.11 -1.50 -0.90
C PHE A 136 -12.05 -0.44 -0.30
N GLN A 137 -12.89 0.20 -1.12
CA GLN A 137 -13.89 1.13 -0.62
C GLN A 137 -14.93 0.42 0.25
N GLU A 138 -15.34 -0.79 -0.11
CA GLU A 138 -16.25 -1.59 0.71
C GLU A 138 -15.60 -2.01 2.03
N ILE A 139 -14.33 -2.41 2.03
CA ILE A 139 -13.56 -2.69 3.25
C ILE A 139 -13.48 -1.43 4.11
N THR A 140 -13.13 -0.28 3.52
CA THR A 140 -13.05 1.02 4.20
C THR A 140 -14.34 1.37 4.92
N ASN A 141 -15.47 1.27 4.21
CA ASN A 141 -16.77 1.63 4.75
C ASN A 141 -17.19 0.74 5.93
N ALA A 142 -16.70 -0.50 5.97
CA ALA A 142 -17.04 -1.45 7.03
C ALA A 142 -16.08 -1.41 8.22
N CYS A 143 -14.81 -0.98 8.01
CA CYS A 143 -13.75 -1.04 9.02
C CYS A 143 -13.35 0.33 9.58
N ASP A 144 -13.82 1.44 9.03
CA ASP A 144 -13.46 2.83 9.39
C ASP A 144 -11.96 3.18 9.27
N PHE A 145 -11.16 2.38 8.54
CA PHE A 145 -9.74 2.65 8.30
C PHE A 145 -9.50 3.52 7.06
N PHE A 146 -10.16 4.67 6.98
CA PHE A 146 -10.13 5.57 5.84
C PHE A 146 -8.70 6.00 5.45
N ASN A 147 -7.87 6.35 6.43
CA ASN A 147 -6.51 6.84 6.16
C ASN A 147 -5.59 5.81 5.48
N ILE A 148 -5.88 4.51 5.66
CA ILE A 148 -5.05 3.44 5.12
C ILE A 148 -5.59 2.97 3.77
N PHE A 149 -6.91 2.77 3.68
CA PHE A 149 -7.53 2.22 2.48
C PHE A 149 -7.94 3.26 1.44
N SER A 150 -7.85 4.55 1.75
CA SER A 150 -8.13 5.60 0.76
C SER A 150 -7.23 5.44 -0.47
N SER A 151 -7.87 5.46 -1.63
CA SER A 151 -7.14 5.50 -2.89
C SER A 151 -6.53 6.88 -3.11
N LEU A 152 -5.34 6.90 -3.71
CA LEU A 152 -4.79 8.14 -4.27
C LEU A 152 -5.46 8.42 -5.63
N ASP A 153 -5.51 9.70 -5.99
CA ASP A 153 -5.94 10.07 -7.33
C ASP A 153 -5.03 9.39 -8.37
N TYR A 154 -5.64 8.92 -9.45
CA TYR A 154 -4.95 8.21 -10.53
C TYR A 154 -4.19 6.93 -10.12
N ASN A 155 -4.41 6.38 -8.93
CA ASN A 155 -3.74 5.15 -8.51
C ASN A 155 -4.09 3.93 -9.40
N ALA A 156 -5.24 3.96 -10.07
CA ALA A 156 -5.64 2.95 -11.04
C ALA A 156 -4.93 3.09 -12.40
N CYS A 157 -4.18 4.19 -12.61
CA CYS A 157 -3.42 4.43 -13.83
C CYS A 157 -2.08 3.69 -13.76
N LEU A 158 -2.13 2.36 -13.89
CA LEU A 158 -0.99 1.46 -13.80
C LEU A 158 -0.78 0.67 -15.08
N PRO A 159 0.48 0.38 -15.46
CA PRO A 159 0.79 -0.63 -16.46
C PRO A 159 0.33 -2.02 -16.03
N GLU A 160 -0.06 -2.84 -17.00
CA GLU A 160 -0.57 -4.20 -16.75
C GLU A 160 0.42 -5.07 -15.98
N ASN A 161 1.69 -5.05 -16.33
CA ASN A 161 2.73 -5.82 -15.64
C ASN A 161 2.94 -5.36 -14.19
N THR A 162 2.87 -4.06 -13.91
CA THR A 162 2.93 -3.57 -12.52
C THR A 162 1.72 -4.04 -11.71
N TRP A 163 0.53 -4.00 -12.32
CA TRP A 163 -0.68 -4.51 -11.66
C TRP A 163 -0.57 -6.01 -11.39
N SER A 164 -0.05 -6.80 -12.33
CA SER A 164 0.17 -8.23 -12.13
C SER A 164 1.11 -8.53 -10.96
N GLU A 165 2.20 -7.77 -10.77
CA GLU A 165 3.08 -7.94 -9.60
C GLU A 165 2.36 -7.61 -8.27
N LEU A 166 1.42 -6.67 -8.28
CA LEU A 166 0.61 -6.36 -7.09
C LEU A 166 -0.41 -7.49 -6.80
N ILE A 167 -0.96 -8.11 -7.82
CA ILE A 167 -1.79 -9.31 -7.67
C ILE A 167 -0.96 -10.49 -7.14
N GLU A 168 0.25 -10.70 -7.65
CA GLU A 168 1.16 -11.74 -7.13
C GLU A 168 1.46 -11.54 -5.64
N LEU A 169 1.62 -10.29 -5.19
CA LEU A 169 1.75 -9.99 -3.76
C LEU A 169 0.49 -10.37 -2.99
N ASN A 170 -0.69 -10.04 -3.52
CA ASN A 170 -1.96 -10.40 -2.89
C ASN A 170 -2.13 -11.92 -2.77
N ASP A 171 -1.87 -12.65 -3.84
CA ASP A 171 -1.97 -14.11 -3.89
C ASP A 171 -0.96 -14.76 -2.92
N PHE A 172 0.26 -14.25 -2.88
CA PHE A 172 1.29 -14.71 -1.94
C PHE A 172 0.82 -14.56 -0.48
N LEU A 173 0.25 -13.40 -0.12
CA LEU A 173 -0.26 -13.15 1.23
C LEU A 173 -1.51 -13.98 1.54
N GLU A 174 -2.33 -14.28 0.53
CA GLU A 174 -3.50 -15.17 0.69
C GLU A 174 -3.10 -16.61 0.98
N GLU A 175 -2.11 -17.13 0.26
CA GLU A 175 -1.66 -18.52 0.36
C GLU A 175 -0.85 -18.79 1.63
N ASN A 176 0.06 -17.88 1.98
CA ASN A 176 1.04 -18.10 3.06
C ASN A 176 0.62 -17.45 4.37
N GLY A 177 -0.31 -16.49 4.31
CA GLY A 177 -0.64 -15.67 5.46
C GLY A 177 0.54 -14.75 5.84
N ILE A 178 0.30 -13.84 6.77
CA ILE A 178 1.34 -12.91 7.22
C ILE A 178 2.32 -13.61 8.17
N SER A 179 1.91 -14.69 8.82
CA SER A 179 2.73 -15.44 9.79
C SER A 179 3.88 -16.26 9.17
N GLU A 180 3.85 -16.57 7.87
CA GLU A 180 4.96 -17.27 7.21
C GLU A 180 6.05 -16.33 6.66
N ILE A 181 5.79 -15.04 6.68
CA ILE A 181 6.84 -14.05 6.46
C ILE A 181 7.74 -13.95 7.72
N GLU A 182 7.33 -14.57 8.83
CA GLU A 182 8.06 -14.65 10.12
C GLU A 182 9.16 -15.73 10.17
N GLN A 183 9.40 -16.50 9.11
CA GLN A 183 10.46 -17.52 9.04
C GLN A 183 11.57 -17.14 8.03
#